data_13e8219c9dd9eff7a0a45a4ee82e75a3
#
_entry.id   13e8219c9dd9eff7a0a45a4ee82e75a3
#
_cell.length_a   1.000
_cell.length_b   1.000
_cell.length_c   1.000
_cell.angle_alpha   90.00
_cell.angle_beta   90.00
_cell.angle_gamma   90.00
#
_symmetry.space_group_name_H-M   'P 1'
#
loop_
_entity.id
_entity.type
_entity.pdbx_description
1 polymer ?
#
loop_
_entity_poly.entity_id
_entity_poly.type
_entity_poly.pdbx_seq_one_letter_code
_entity_poly.pdbx_strand_id
1 'polypeptide(L)'
;RPVSLMKVGDKGTFLLPSSLAFGANTFGNVPAYSVIKAEVEVVSIKNQADQIAAMQTTYGFTAPEKTTSGLVFQKTLENPTGSAVVLGQTVKVNYVGRLGYGYIQTDASNKVIYDSKFGSGTLTFNAGAGQLIAGFEETVLKMKVGEKAKAILPYTIAYGTAGNSTIPGYSPLYFEIEVVSAQ
;
A
#
# COMPACT_ATOMS: atom_id res chain seq x y z
N ARG A 1 -1.72 -22.39 7.17
CA ARG A 1 -0.53 -22.39 8.07
C ARG A 1 0.71 -23.16 7.58
N PRO A 2 0.68 -24.03 6.53
CA PRO A 2 1.91 -24.76 6.14
C PRO A 2 3.07 -23.83 5.75
N VAL A 3 2.79 -22.71 5.06
CA VAL A 3 3.83 -21.75 4.62
C VAL A 3 4.55 -21.08 5.82
N SER A 4 3.91 -20.95 6.99
CA SER A 4 4.55 -20.35 8.18
C SER A 4 5.66 -21.20 8.80
N LEU A 5 5.81 -22.46 8.36
CA LEU A 5 6.86 -23.38 8.79
C LEU A 5 8.02 -23.45 7.80
N MET A 6 7.87 -22.80 6.64
CA MET A 6 8.88 -22.81 5.57
C MET A 6 9.93 -21.72 5.79
N LYS A 7 11.14 -21.97 5.29
CA LYS A 7 12.26 -21.03 5.27
C LYS A 7 12.50 -20.54 3.85
N VAL A 8 13.25 -19.47 3.70
CA VAL A 8 13.69 -18.99 2.37
C VAL A 8 14.43 -20.11 1.64
N GLY A 9 14.04 -20.38 0.40
CA GLY A 9 14.53 -21.47 -0.44
C GLY A 9 13.72 -22.77 -0.35
N ASP A 10 12.86 -22.93 0.65
CA ASP A 10 12.03 -24.13 0.75
C ASP A 10 10.98 -24.16 -0.37
N LYS A 11 10.74 -25.36 -0.89
CA LYS A 11 9.66 -25.67 -1.84
C LYS A 11 8.70 -26.68 -1.21
N GLY A 12 7.43 -26.46 -1.38
CA GLY A 12 6.39 -27.34 -0.84
C GLY A 12 5.22 -27.54 -1.78
N THR A 13 4.63 -28.71 -1.76
CA THR A 13 3.36 -29.01 -2.43
C THR A 13 2.30 -29.27 -1.39
N PHE A 14 1.18 -28.56 -1.50
CA PHE A 14 0.06 -28.64 -0.57
C PHE A 14 -1.22 -29.03 -1.33
N LEU A 15 -1.99 -29.91 -0.72
CA LEU A 15 -3.35 -30.19 -1.15
C LEU A 15 -4.29 -29.47 -0.19
N LEU A 16 -5.02 -28.50 -0.71
CA LEU A 16 -5.97 -27.69 0.03
C LEU A 16 -7.38 -28.23 -0.22
N PRO A 17 -8.06 -28.79 0.78
CA PRO A 17 -9.47 -29.13 0.64
C PRO A 17 -10.28 -27.85 0.38
N SER A 18 -11.45 -28.01 -0.24
CA SER A 18 -12.28 -26.87 -0.64
C SER A 18 -12.58 -25.89 0.51
N SER A 19 -12.74 -26.39 1.73
CA SER A 19 -12.97 -25.58 2.95
C SER A 19 -11.83 -24.64 3.30
N LEU A 20 -10.61 -24.91 2.84
CA LEU A 20 -9.41 -24.08 3.00
C LEU A 20 -9.03 -23.33 1.71
N ALA A 21 -9.85 -23.44 0.66
CA ALA A 21 -9.67 -22.80 -0.62
C ALA A 21 -10.91 -21.95 -0.97
N PHE A 22 -11.61 -22.24 -2.07
CA PHE A 22 -12.74 -21.44 -2.55
C PHE A 22 -14.11 -21.89 -2.02
N GLY A 23 -14.16 -22.98 -1.24
CA GLY A 23 -15.38 -23.49 -0.61
C GLY A 23 -16.46 -23.87 -1.63
N ALA A 24 -17.68 -23.42 -1.37
CA ALA A 24 -18.84 -23.63 -2.23
C ALA A 24 -18.93 -22.66 -3.43
N ASN A 25 -17.95 -21.76 -3.57
CA ASN A 25 -17.93 -20.76 -4.64
C ASN A 25 -17.10 -21.24 -5.83
N THR A 26 -17.51 -20.87 -7.04
CA THR A 26 -16.67 -20.95 -8.24
C THR A 26 -15.71 -19.76 -8.28
N PHE A 27 -14.47 -19.96 -8.70
CA PHE A 27 -13.49 -18.90 -8.88
C PHE A 27 -12.80 -19.04 -10.24
N GLY A 28 -13.14 -18.20 -11.19
CA GLY A 28 -12.69 -18.34 -12.57
C GLY A 28 -13.05 -19.71 -13.13
N ASN A 29 -12.06 -20.48 -13.54
CA ASN A 29 -12.23 -21.84 -14.07
C ASN A 29 -12.19 -22.93 -12.97
N VAL A 30 -12.16 -22.56 -11.70
CA VAL A 30 -12.16 -23.52 -10.58
C VAL A 30 -13.60 -23.77 -10.12
N PRO A 31 -14.14 -24.98 -10.30
CA PRO A 31 -15.48 -25.30 -9.82
C PRO A 31 -15.60 -25.22 -8.29
N ALA A 32 -16.83 -25.06 -7.80
CA ALA A 32 -17.12 -25.18 -6.37
C ALA A 32 -16.67 -26.54 -5.82
N TYR A 33 -16.29 -26.56 -4.54
CA TYR A 33 -15.82 -27.75 -3.82
C TYR A 33 -14.54 -28.40 -4.38
N SER A 34 -13.80 -27.73 -5.26
CA SER A 34 -12.54 -28.26 -5.81
C SER A 34 -11.44 -28.35 -4.75
N VAL A 35 -10.70 -29.45 -4.78
CA VAL A 35 -9.43 -29.59 -4.06
C VAL A 35 -8.35 -28.89 -4.88
N ILE A 36 -7.57 -28.01 -4.24
CA ILE A 36 -6.51 -27.24 -4.91
C ILE A 36 -5.15 -27.83 -4.58
N LYS A 37 -4.36 -28.17 -5.61
CA LYS A 37 -2.93 -28.42 -5.48
C LYS A 37 -2.20 -27.10 -5.59
N ALA A 38 -1.49 -26.68 -4.53
CA ALA A 38 -0.65 -25.51 -4.52
C ALA A 38 0.82 -25.90 -4.44
N GLU A 39 1.64 -25.40 -5.37
CA GLU A 39 3.10 -25.51 -5.33
C GLU A 39 3.66 -24.16 -4.93
N VAL A 40 4.41 -24.11 -3.84
CA VAL A 40 4.90 -22.88 -3.22
C VAL A 40 6.41 -22.95 -3.06
N GLU A 41 7.10 -21.88 -3.42
CA GLU A 41 8.48 -21.63 -3.11
C GLU A 41 8.61 -20.34 -2.30
N VAL A 42 9.29 -20.38 -1.14
CA VAL A 42 9.56 -19.19 -0.35
C VAL A 42 10.81 -18.49 -0.89
N VAL A 43 10.63 -17.46 -1.69
CA VAL A 43 11.73 -16.72 -2.31
C VAL A 43 12.32 -15.63 -1.41
N SER A 44 11.55 -15.08 -0.48
CA SER A 44 12.04 -14.10 0.49
C SER A 44 11.11 -13.95 1.68
N ILE A 45 11.68 -13.55 2.82
CA ILE A 45 10.95 -13.12 4.02
C ILE A 45 11.49 -11.74 4.38
N LYS A 46 10.62 -10.74 4.46
CA LYS A 46 11.00 -9.35 4.74
C LYS A 46 10.24 -8.84 5.96
N ASN A 47 10.95 -8.28 6.93
CA ASN A 47 10.35 -7.48 7.98
C ASN A 47 9.93 -6.09 7.42
N GLN A 48 9.27 -5.25 8.25
CA GLN A 48 8.81 -3.92 7.79
C GLN A 48 9.97 -3.02 7.34
N ALA A 49 11.09 -3.04 8.05
CA ALA A 49 12.24 -2.19 7.73
C ALA A 49 12.81 -2.56 6.35
N ASP A 50 12.94 -3.87 6.07
CA ASP A 50 13.41 -4.38 4.77
C ASP A 50 12.43 -4.02 3.64
N GLN A 51 11.12 -4.09 3.91
CA GLN A 51 10.09 -3.69 2.95
C GLN A 51 10.19 -2.19 2.62
N ILE A 52 10.29 -1.34 3.64
CA ILE A 52 10.45 0.12 3.47
C ILE A 52 11.73 0.44 2.70
N ALA A 53 12.86 -0.18 3.03
CA ALA A 53 14.13 0.02 2.32
C ALA A 53 14.02 -0.40 0.85
N ALA A 54 13.38 -1.52 0.56
CA ALA A 54 13.13 -1.96 -0.81
C ALA A 54 12.23 -0.97 -1.57
N MET A 55 11.19 -0.43 -0.92
CA MET A 55 10.31 0.60 -1.52
C MET A 55 11.07 1.90 -1.79
N GLN A 56 11.94 2.34 -0.88
CA GLN A 56 12.78 3.53 -1.10
C GLN A 56 13.63 3.37 -2.37
N THR A 57 14.24 2.20 -2.56
CA THR A 57 15.02 1.90 -3.77
C THR A 57 14.13 1.85 -5.01
N THR A 58 13.02 1.13 -4.96
CA THR A 58 12.09 0.92 -6.09
C THR A 58 11.50 2.25 -6.57
N TYR A 59 11.11 3.13 -5.65
CA TYR A 59 10.49 4.42 -5.96
C TYR A 59 11.48 5.59 -5.98
N GLY A 60 12.79 5.31 -6.01
CA GLY A 60 13.85 6.27 -6.25
C GLY A 60 13.95 7.39 -5.20
N PHE A 61 13.80 7.06 -3.90
CA PHE A 61 14.08 8.02 -2.85
C PHE A 61 15.59 8.31 -2.78
N THR A 62 15.96 9.60 -2.81
CA THR A 62 17.37 10.03 -2.83
C THR A 62 17.80 10.67 -1.51
N ALA A 63 16.96 11.51 -0.94
CA ALA A 63 17.21 12.22 0.32
C ALA A 63 15.89 12.37 1.12
N PRO A 64 15.25 11.26 1.56
CA PRO A 64 13.99 11.34 2.27
C PRO A 64 14.19 11.87 3.70
N GLU A 65 13.25 12.70 4.14
CA GLU A 65 13.02 12.95 5.56
C GLU A 65 12.37 11.72 6.20
N LYS A 66 12.79 11.39 7.41
CA LYS A 66 12.13 10.36 8.22
C LYS A 66 11.64 10.99 9.52
N THR A 67 10.35 10.91 9.78
CA THR A 67 9.72 11.46 10.98
C THR A 67 9.76 10.49 12.15
N THR A 68 9.39 10.95 13.34
CA THR A 68 9.29 10.11 14.55
C THR A 68 8.19 9.05 14.46
N SER A 69 7.14 9.27 13.67
CA SER A 69 6.09 8.28 13.37
C SER A 69 6.58 7.16 12.44
N GLY A 70 7.76 7.35 11.84
CA GLY A 70 8.35 6.45 10.85
C GLY A 70 7.95 6.76 9.41
N LEU A 71 7.18 7.83 9.15
CA LEU A 71 6.89 8.30 7.80
C LEU A 71 8.21 8.62 7.08
N VAL A 72 8.37 8.08 5.87
CA VAL A 72 9.46 8.43 4.95
C VAL A 72 8.88 9.35 3.88
N PHE A 73 9.37 10.58 3.81
CA PHE A 73 8.79 11.65 3.02
C PHE A 73 9.84 12.31 2.12
N GLN A 74 9.48 12.60 0.89
CA GLN A 74 10.33 13.39 -0.03
C GLN A 74 9.47 14.19 -1.00
N LYS A 75 9.68 15.52 -1.05
CA LYS A 75 9.08 16.35 -2.09
C LYS A 75 9.71 16.01 -3.45
N THR A 76 8.88 15.96 -4.47
CA THR A 76 9.28 15.74 -5.87
C THR A 76 9.06 16.98 -6.72
N LEU A 77 8.19 17.88 -6.25
CA LEU A 77 7.99 19.23 -6.79
C LEU A 77 7.72 20.17 -5.61
N GLU A 78 8.51 21.21 -5.51
CA GLU A 78 8.33 22.28 -4.53
C GLU A 78 7.54 23.45 -5.13
N ASN A 79 6.72 24.09 -4.28
CA ASN A 79 6.08 25.37 -4.58
C ASN A 79 6.36 26.36 -3.46
N PRO A 80 7.46 27.15 -3.52
CA PRO A 80 7.84 28.08 -2.46
C PRO A 80 6.74 29.11 -2.14
N THR A 81 5.96 29.53 -3.13
CA THR A 81 4.91 30.53 -3.01
C THR A 81 3.54 29.95 -2.64
N GLY A 82 3.39 28.62 -2.64
CA GLY A 82 2.17 27.96 -2.25
C GLY A 82 1.86 28.13 -0.76
N SER A 83 0.58 28.27 -0.42
CA SER A 83 0.12 28.29 0.97
C SER A 83 0.36 26.93 1.63
N ALA A 84 0.89 26.94 2.85
CA ALA A 84 1.05 25.71 3.63
C ALA A 84 -0.32 25.13 3.98
N VAL A 85 -0.44 23.81 3.95
CA VAL A 85 -1.62 23.12 4.49
C VAL A 85 -1.55 23.19 6.02
N VAL A 86 -2.64 23.65 6.63
CA VAL A 86 -2.79 23.74 8.09
C VAL A 86 -4.01 22.94 8.56
N LEU A 87 -4.00 22.58 9.85
CA LEU A 87 -5.09 21.84 10.48
C LEU A 87 -6.44 22.57 10.31
N GLY A 88 -7.49 21.81 10.06
CA GLY A 88 -8.85 22.29 9.90
C GLY A 88 -9.22 22.79 8.50
N GLN A 89 -8.26 22.92 7.59
CA GLN A 89 -8.58 23.29 6.20
C GLN A 89 -9.20 22.12 5.44
N THR A 90 -10.11 22.44 4.53
CA THR A 90 -10.58 21.52 3.50
C THR A 90 -9.53 21.42 2.40
N VAL A 91 -8.89 20.24 2.28
CA VAL A 91 -7.79 20.01 1.35
C VAL A 91 -8.24 19.08 0.23
N LYS A 92 -7.88 19.45 -1.01
CA LYS A 92 -8.06 18.60 -2.19
C LYS A 92 -6.71 18.12 -2.68
N VAL A 93 -6.57 16.81 -2.86
CA VAL A 93 -5.34 16.17 -3.33
C VAL A 93 -5.61 15.20 -4.47
N ASN A 94 -4.65 15.04 -5.38
CA ASN A 94 -4.56 13.90 -6.27
C ASN A 94 -3.59 12.89 -5.66
N TYR A 95 -3.86 11.59 -5.77
CA TYR A 95 -2.98 10.57 -5.21
C TYR A 95 -2.92 9.29 -6.06
N VAL A 96 -1.82 8.57 -5.90
CA VAL A 96 -1.66 7.17 -6.30
C VAL A 96 -1.11 6.40 -5.10
N GLY A 97 -1.76 5.29 -4.73
CA GLY A 97 -1.35 4.42 -3.63
C GLY A 97 -0.91 3.05 -4.14
N ARG A 98 0.22 2.54 -3.62
CA ARG A 98 0.81 1.25 -4.00
C ARG A 98 1.27 0.47 -2.78
N LEU A 99 1.21 -0.86 -2.88
CA LEU A 99 1.87 -1.79 -1.95
C LEU A 99 3.36 -1.92 -2.30
N GLY A 100 4.17 -2.38 -1.34
CA GLY A 100 5.58 -2.69 -1.55
C GLY A 100 5.82 -3.94 -2.41
N TYR A 101 4.76 -4.66 -2.75
CA TYR A 101 4.77 -5.85 -3.61
C TYR A 101 3.54 -5.81 -4.52
N GLY A 102 3.67 -6.41 -5.69
CA GLY A 102 2.51 -6.61 -6.56
C GLY A 102 1.64 -7.77 -6.05
N TYR A 103 0.40 -7.75 -6.40
CA TYR A 103 -0.54 -8.85 -6.17
C TYR A 103 -1.30 -9.16 -7.47
N ILE A 104 -1.78 -10.38 -7.56
CA ILE A 104 -2.51 -10.83 -8.74
C ILE A 104 -3.89 -10.16 -8.74
N GLN A 105 -4.20 -9.47 -9.81
CA GLN A 105 -5.48 -8.85 -10.08
C GLN A 105 -6.04 -9.33 -11.41
N THR A 106 -7.30 -9.06 -11.64
CA THR A 106 -7.93 -9.25 -12.94
C THR A 106 -8.29 -7.88 -13.49
N ASP A 107 -7.84 -7.55 -14.70
CA ASP A 107 -8.21 -6.31 -15.37
C ASP A 107 -9.65 -6.38 -15.92
N ALA A 108 -10.12 -5.28 -16.50
CA ALA A 108 -11.48 -5.19 -17.06
C ALA A 108 -11.75 -6.20 -18.20
N SER A 109 -10.72 -6.82 -18.76
CA SER A 109 -10.81 -7.85 -19.82
C SER A 109 -10.71 -9.27 -19.24
N ASN A 110 -10.80 -9.45 -17.92
CA ASN A 110 -10.57 -10.72 -17.21
C ASN A 110 -9.15 -11.30 -17.39
N LYS A 111 -8.19 -10.48 -17.81
CA LYS A 111 -6.79 -10.89 -17.90
C LYS A 111 -6.14 -10.75 -16.52
N VAL A 112 -5.44 -11.80 -16.08
CA VAL A 112 -4.64 -11.77 -14.86
C VAL A 112 -3.44 -10.83 -15.07
N ILE A 113 -3.33 -9.83 -14.19
CA ILE A 113 -2.23 -8.87 -14.16
C ILE A 113 -1.56 -8.88 -12.78
N TYR A 114 -0.32 -8.42 -12.74
CA TYR A 114 0.43 -8.25 -11.51
C TYR A 114 0.67 -6.76 -11.29
N ASP A 115 -0.01 -6.15 -10.34
CA ASP A 115 0.10 -4.72 -10.03
C ASP A 115 0.20 -4.52 -8.51
N SER A 116 0.89 -3.46 -8.13
CA SER A 116 1.00 -3.03 -6.73
C SER A 116 0.02 -1.90 -6.40
N LYS A 117 -0.65 -1.31 -7.39
CA LYS A 117 -1.55 -0.18 -7.20
C LYS A 117 -2.87 -0.64 -6.58
N PHE A 118 -3.19 -0.12 -5.40
CA PHE A 118 -4.46 -0.40 -4.72
C PHE A 118 -5.47 0.74 -4.84
N GLY A 119 -5.05 1.93 -5.26
CA GLY A 119 -5.95 3.06 -5.43
C GLY A 119 -5.30 4.27 -6.09
N SER A 120 -6.11 5.10 -6.71
CA SER A 120 -5.71 6.39 -7.24
C SER A 120 -6.95 7.26 -7.47
N GLY A 121 -6.77 8.56 -7.49
CA GLY A 121 -7.85 9.51 -7.76
C GLY A 121 -7.65 10.84 -7.06
N THR A 122 -8.77 11.52 -6.86
CA THR A 122 -8.84 12.80 -6.14
C THR A 122 -9.59 12.59 -4.83
N LEU A 123 -9.05 13.11 -3.73
CA LEU A 123 -9.68 13.13 -2.41
C LEU A 123 -9.87 14.56 -1.95
N THR A 124 -10.99 14.81 -1.24
CA THR A 124 -11.25 16.04 -0.51
C THR A 124 -11.57 15.68 0.93
N PHE A 125 -10.87 16.27 1.89
CA PHE A 125 -10.99 15.95 3.31
C PHE A 125 -10.57 17.15 4.16
N ASN A 126 -10.89 17.12 5.46
CA ASN A 126 -10.46 18.16 6.40
C ASN A 126 -9.14 17.70 7.06
N ALA A 127 -8.07 18.48 6.86
CA ALA A 127 -6.73 18.14 7.36
C ALA A 127 -6.71 18.04 8.89
N GLY A 128 -6.22 16.91 9.40
CA GLY A 128 -6.12 16.62 10.83
C GLY A 128 -7.42 16.16 11.49
N ALA A 129 -8.49 15.90 10.72
CA ALA A 129 -9.77 15.42 11.28
C ALA A 129 -9.82 13.90 11.49
N GLY A 130 -8.77 13.15 11.16
CA GLY A 130 -8.74 11.69 11.27
C GLY A 130 -9.67 10.98 10.28
N GLN A 131 -9.98 11.64 9.17
CA GLN A 131 -10.83 11.06 8.10
C GLN A 131 -10.07 10.06 7.24
N LEU A 132 -8.74 10.18 7.20
CA LEU A 132 -7.83 9.30 6.45
C LEU A 132 -6.82 8.64 7.41
N ILE A 133 -6.04 7.70 6.89
CA ILE A 133 -4.95 7.09 7.66
C ILE A 133 -3.94 8.15 8.12
N ALA A 134 -3.46 8.02 9.35
CA ALA A 134 -2.65 9.06 10.01
C ALA A 134 -1.42 9.49 9.19
N GLY A 135 -0.72 8.55 8.57
CA GLY A 135 0.44 8.85 7.74
C GLY A 135 0.11 9.63 6.47
N PHE A 136 -1.10 9.48 5.92
CA PHE A 136 -1.53 10.27 4.76
C PHE A 136 -1.79 11.72 5.16
N GLU A 137 -2.52 11.95 6.27
CA GLU A 137 -2.77 13.28 6.80
C GLU A 137 -1.45 13.97 7.23
N GLU A 138 -0.55 13.24 7.91
CA GLU A 138 0.79 13.73 8.26
C GLU A 138 1.57 14.17 7.01
N THR A 139 1.52 13.38 5.93
CA THR A 139 2.19 13.72 4.67
C THR A 139 1.66 15.03 4.09
N VAL A 140 0.34 15.19 4.02
CA VAL A 140 -0.30 16.38 3.44
C VAL A 140 -0.04 17.63 4.29
N LEU A 141 -0.01 17.52 5.61
CA LEU A 141 0.34 18.62 6.53
C LEU A 141 1.79 19.12 6.39
N LYS A 142 2.69 18.35 5.77
CA LYS A 142 4.07 18.77 5.45
C LYS A 142 4.19 19.47 4.10
N MET A 143 3.08 19.62 3.37
CA MET A 143 3.05 20.12 2.00
C MET A 143 2.40 21.48 1.89
N LYS A 144 2.63 22.14 0.74
CA LYS A 144 1.98 23.36 0.32
C LYS A 144 1.11 23.10 -0.91
N VAL A 145 0.17 23.99 -1.16
CA VAL A 145 -0.64 23.95 -2.40
C VAL A 145 0.27 24.01 -3.63
N GLY A 146 0.05 23.11 -4.59
CA GLY A 146 0.84 22.95 -5.81
C GLY A 146 2.08 22.07 -5.65
N GLU A 147 2.42 21.63 -4.43
CA GLU A 147 3.53 20.70 -4.24
C GLU A 147 3.15 19.26 -4.57
N LYS A 148 4.17 18.49 -4.97
CA LYS A 148 4.09 17.02 -5.11
C LYS A 148 5.10 16.36 -4.20
N ALA A 149 4.71 15.23 -3.63
CA ALA A 149 5.57 14.45 -2.76
C ALA A 149 5.35 12.95 -2.99
N LYS A 150 6.35 12.17 -2.62
CA LYS A 150 6.26 10.73 -2.42
C LYS A 150 6.47 10.41 -0.95
N ALA A 151 5.72 9.43 -0.46
CA ALA A 151 5.73 9.03 0.93
C ALA A 151 5.66 7.51 1.07
N ILE A 152 6.36 6.96 2.07
CA ILE A 152 6.17 5.57 2.51
C ILE A 152 5.67 5.61 3.95
N LEU A 153 4.51 5.02 4.16
CA LEU A 153 3.84 4.95 5.45
C LEU A 153 4.08 3.54 6.03
N PRO A 154 4.74 3.40 7.19
CA PRO A 154 4.71 2.16 7.95
C PRO A 154 3.28 1.73 8.24
N TYR A 155 3.04 0.42 8.40
CA TYR A 155 1.69 -0.07 8.69
C TYR A 155 1.07 0.56 9.95
N THR A 156 1.89 0.97 10.92
CA THR A 156 1.47 1.58 12.19
C THR A 156 0.73 2.91 12.03
N ILE A 157 1.00 3.64 10.97
CA ILE A 157 0.32 4.89 10.59
C ILE A 157 -0.51 4.74 9.32
N ALA A 158 -0.77 3.48 8.92
CA ALA A 158 -1.60 3.10 7.79
C ALA A 158 -2.77 2.23 8.28
N TYR A 159 -2.92 0.98 7.81
CA TYR A 159 -4.04 0.10 8.17
C TYR A 159 -3.71 -0.90 9.29
N GLY A 160 -2.58 -0.75 9.97
CA GLY A 160 -2.21 -1.52 11.15
C GLY A 160 -1.95 -3.01 10.86
N THR A 161 -2.14 -3.80 11.91
CA THR A 161 -1.95 -5.25 11.87
C THR A 161 -3.12 -6.01 11.23
N ALA A 162 -4.29 -5.39 11.20
CA ALA A 162 -5.51 -5.99 10.65
C ALA A 162 -5.62 -5.82 9.13
N GLY A 163 -5.11 -4.70 8.58
CA GLY A 163 -5.34 -4.35 7.18
C GLY A 163 -6.80 -3.94 6.90
N ASN A 164 -7.23 -4.08 5.65
CA ASN A 164 -8.63 -3.93 5.22
C ASN A 164 -8.96 -4.98 4.13
N SER A 165 -10.10 -4.85 3.45
CA SER A 165 -10.52 -5.80 2.41
C SER A 165 -9.55 -5.93 1.22
N THR A 166 -8.72 -4.91 0.96
CA THR A 166 -7.81 -4.85 -0.20
C THR A 166 -6.34 -4.89 0.22
N ILE A 167 -6.03 -4.33 1.40
CA ILE A 167 -4.66 -4.16 1.90
C ILE A 167 -4.44 -5.12 3.07
N PRO A 168 -3.54 -6.11 2.94
CA PRO A 168 -3.21 -7.02 4.05
C PRO A 168 -2.64 -6.27 5.26
N GLY A 169 -2.82 -6.85 6.45
CA GLY A 169 -2.18 -6.35 7.66
C GLY A 169 -0.65 -6.32 7.54
N TYR A 170 0.00 -5.47 8.33
CA TYR A 170 1.46 -5.27 8.33
C TYR A 170 2.04 -4.74 7.02
N SER A 171 1.21 -4.20 6.10
CA SER A 171 1.67 -3.67 4.81
C SER A 171 2.10 -2.21 4.94
N PRO A 172 3.37 -1.86 4.67
CA PRO A 172 3.75 -0.48 4.41
C PRO A 172 3.17 -0.03 3.07
N LEU A 173 2.80 1.24 2.98
CA LEU A 173 2.16 1.82 1.80
C LEU A 173 3.05 2.90 1.18
N TYR A 174 3.11 2.92 -0.14
CA TYR A 174 3.69 4.01 -0.90
C TYR A 174 2.59 4.90 -1.47
N PHE A 175 2.80 6.22 -1.40
CA PHE A 175 1.93 7.20 -2.02
C PHE A 175 2.72 8.23 -2.82
N GLU A 176 2.15 8.61 -3.96
CA GLU A 176 2.43 9.87 -4.66
C GLU A 176 1.24 10.79 -4.39
N ILE A 177 1.51 12.01 -3.93
CA ILE A 177 0.47 12.98 -3.54
C ILE A 177 0.79 14.33 -4.16
N GLU A 178 -0.24 14.98 -4.72
CA GLU A 178 -0.21 16.37 -5.18
C GLU A 178 -1.29 17.15 -4.43
N VAL A 179 -0.93 18.26 -3.79
CA VAL A 179 -1.90 19.16 -3.14
C VAL A 179 -2.44 20.13 -4.18
N VAL A 180 -3.73 20.00 -4.49
CA VAL A 180 -4.42 20.84 -5.52
C VAL A 180 -4.93 22.16 -4.92
N SER A 181 -5.54 22.09 -3.73
CA SER A 181 -6.04 23.28 -3.02
C SER A 181 -6.15 23.01 -1.52
N ALA A 182 -6.11 24.09 -0.72
CA ALA A 182 -6.40 24.09 0.71
C ALA A 182 -7.16 25.40 1.06
N GLN A 183 -8.29 25.29 1.74
CA GLN A 183 -9.21 26.40 2.08
C GLN A 183 -9.67 26.30 3.54
#